data_ddf19a5b12aad63615459152ed433c4f
#
_entry.id   ddf19a5b12aad63615459152ed433c4f
#
_cell.length_a   1.000
_cell.length_b   1.000
_cell.length_c   1.000
_cell.angle_alpha   90.00
_cell.angle_beta   90.00
_cell.angle_gamma   90.00
#
_symmetry.space_group_name_H-M   'P 1'
#
loop_
_entity.id
_entity.type
_entity.pdbx_description
1 polymer ?
#
loop_
_entity_poly.entity_id
_entity_poly.type
_entity_poly.pdbx_seq_one_letter_code
_entity_poly.pdbx_strand_id
1 'polypeptide(L)'
;MTQPIDSIEAQLDELASEFVAKVHGRHVDPLKASTVYEETAGVLSAVFNRQVPAKSLFMFANQYGEALKARLQDAQCTGKDLAHAQAKVDILERALRVKSVDYLKELVPINTNIAQHALFSAKPKNTVGQNGITVEGVRSVHIKSKSGEALTTYDARVMGAIQSLWFKQSDESPVVKLKYADILAELGLTDGANNYLRIQASLIRLKDIEVTLTQYQRSKDAEYEEIALTRLIDQIVFRRKVGTTDHFQRKFEIRLPEWLVHANQNGNLFDVSLILMNDLKSYLAQGMYWLIASYTDDPTVELELSTLASHFHFMDDSGKPIMPVYKIVERITQACEELQQVGFIGQYEYSGKKQGLNGRYLSVVKNPVFLNAPVRERELTPEQLHMELEE
;
A
#
# COMPACT_ATOMS: atom_id res chain seq x y z
N MET A 1 -18.27 3.45 -8.85
CA MET A 1 -19.61 3.21 -8.25
C MET A 1 -19.56 1.86 -7.55
N THR A 2 -20.08 1.76 -6.33
CA THR A 2 -20.22 0.48 -5.60
C THR A 2 -21.50 -0.20 -6.03
N GLN A 3 -21.43 -1.48 -6.37
CA GLN A 3 -22.59 -2.29 -6.72
C GLN A 3 -23.26 -2.79 -5.42
N PRO A 4 -24.60 -2.86 -5.31
CA PRO A 4 -25.27 -3.43 -4.15
C PRO A 4 -24.86 -4.91 -3.94
N ILE A 5 -24.69 -5.31 -2.69
CA ILE A 5 -24.22 -6.64 -2.31
C ILE A 5 -25.19 -7.75 -2.78
N ASP A 6 -26.48 -7.53 -2.62
CA ASP A 6 -27.51 -8.48 -3.08
C ASP A 6 -27.41 -8.76 -4.58
N SER A 7 -27.03 -7.76 -5.37
CA SER A 7 -26.80 -7.91 -6.82
C SER A 7 -25.56 -8.77 -7.11
N ILE A 8 -24.53 -8.69 -6.28
CA ILE A 8 -23.29 -9.50 -6.42
C ILE A 8 -23.58 -10.95 -6.05
N GLU A 9 -24.34 -11.17 -4.99
CA GLU A 9 -24.73 -12.51 -4.56
C GLU A 9 -25.59 -13.19 -5.65
N ALA A 10 -26.56 -12.50 -6.20
CA ALA A 10 -27.41 -13.02 -7.29
C ALA A 10 -26.59 -13.40 -8.53
N GLN A 11 -25.61 -12.56 -8.92
CA GLN A 11 -24.71 -12.86 -10.03
C GLN A 11 -23.83 -14.10 -9.73
N LEU A 12 -23.32 -14.20 -8.51
CA LEU A 12 -22.51 -15.36 -8.12
C LEU A 12 -23.36 -16.64 -8.10
N ASP A 13 -24.64 -16.57 -7.69
CA ASP A 13 -25.59 -17.68 -7.72
C ASP A 13 -25.88 -18.15 -9.14
N GLU A 14 -26.09 -17.23 -10.07
CA GLU A 14 -26.32 -17.52 -11.49
C GLU A 14 -25.09 -18.23 -12.10
N LEU A 15 -23.89 -17.67 -11.89
CA LEU A 15 -22.66 -18.25 -12.40
C LEU A 15 -22.34 -19.63 -11.77
N ALA A 16 -22.62 -19.81 -10.48
CA ALA A 16 -22.46 -21.10 -9.82
C ALA A 16 -23.44 -22.15 -10.37
N SER A 17 -24.65 -21.76 -10.67
CA SER A 17 -25.64 -22.63 -11.32
C SER A 17 -25.20 -23.06 -12.72
N GLU A 18 -24.67 -22.12 -13.51
CA GLU A 18 -24.06 -22.39 -14.83
C GLU A 18 -22.87 -23.32 -14.71
N PHE A 19 -22.00 -23.11 -13.71
CA PHE A 19 -20.85 -23.97 -13.42
C PHE A 19 -21.27 -25.41 -13.17
N VAL A 20 -22.22 -25.61 -12.24
CA VAL A 20 -22.71 -26.95 -11.88
C VAL A 20 -23.35 -27.65 -13.10
N ALA A 21 -24.10 -26.92 -13.91
CA ALA A 21 -24.70 -27.46 -15.12
C ALA A 21 -23.66 -27.94 -16.14
N LYS A 22 -22.55 -27.21 -16.30
CA LYS A 22 -21.46 -27.55 -17.22
C LYS A 22 -20.57 -28.66 -16.72
N VAL A 23 -20.22 -28.67 -15.45
CA VAL A 23 -19.25 -29.59 -14.84
C VAL A 23 -19.90 -30.92 -14.44
N HIS A 24 -21.12 -30.89 -13.94
CA HIS A 24 -21.86 -32.08 -13.48
C HIS A 24 -22.98 -32.50 -14.44
N GLY A 25 -22.98 -31.97 -15.66
CA GLY A 25 -23.91 -32.39 -16.69
C GLY A 25 -23.68 -33.86 -17.14
N ARG A 26 -24.74 -34.50 -17.63
CA ARG A 26 -24.75 -35.97 -18.01
C ARG A 26 -23.75 -36.39 -19.11
N HIS A 27 -23.02 -35.42 -19.72
CA HIS A 27 -22.15 -35.65 -20.86
C HIS A 27 -20.67 -35.33 -20.61
N VAL A 28 -20.25 -35.12 -19.37
CA VAL A 28 -18.83 -34.88 -19.05
C VAL A 28 -18.09 -36.20 -18.99
N ASP A 29 -17.12 -36.37 -19.89
CA ASP A 29 -16.19 -37.50 -19.88
C ASP A 29 -15.40 -37.50 -18.57
N PRO A 30 -15.43 -38.58 -17.76
CA PRO A 30 -14.71 -38.65 -16.49
C PRO A 30 -13.21 -38.38 -16.62
N LEU A 31 -12.58 -38.73 -17.75
CA LEU A 31 -11.16 -38.49 -18.01
C LEU A 31 -10.84 -37.01 -18.25
N LYS A 32 -11.83 -36.20 -18.61
CA LYS A 32 -11.70 -34.77 -18.86
C LYS A 32 -12.35 -33.90 -17.77
N ALA A 33 -12.92 -34.51 -16.75
CA ALA A 33 -13.68 -33.80 -15.72
C ALA A 33 -12.86 -32.72 -15.03
N SER A 34 -11.58 -32.97 -14.71
CA SER A 34 -10.69 -31.97 -14.10
C SER A 34 -10.39 -30.79 -15.04
N THR A 35 -10.14 -31.06 -16.32
CA THR A 35 -9.89 -30.01 -17.31
C THR A 35 -11.13 -29.14 -17.55
N VAL A 36 -12.31 -29.77 -17.68
CA VAL A 36 -13.58 -29.06 -17.84
C VAL A 36 -13.87 -28.19 -16.60
N TYR A 37 -13.56 -28.72 -15.42
CA TYR A 37 -13.69 -27.97 -14.17
C TYR A 37 -12.83 -26.70 -14.19
N GLU A 38 -11.53 -26.83 -14.43
CA GLU A 38 -10.56 -25.74 -14.44
C GLU A 38 -10.90 -24.67 -15.49
N GLU A 39 -11.19 -25.09 -16.72
CA GLU A 39 -11.58 -24.18 -17.81
C GLU A 39 -12.89 -23.44 -17.49
N THR A 40 -13.90 -24.15 -16.96
CA THR A 40 -15.19 -23.53 -16.61
C THR A 40 -15.03 -22.55 -15.48
N ALA A 41 -14.28 -22.90 -14.41
CA ALA A 41 -13.98 -22.00 -13.30
C ALA A 41 -13.25 -20.75 -13.78
N GLY A 42 -12.28 -20.90 -14.67
CA GLY A 42 -11.53 -19.78 -15.25
C GLY A 42 -12.42 -18.82 -16.07
N VAL A 43 -13.26 -19.36 -16.94
CA VAL A 43 -14.19 -18.55 -17.76
C VAL A 43 -15.20 -17.80 -16.90
N LEU A 44 -15.87 -18.48 -15.96
CA LEU A 44 -16.92 -17.87 -15.16
C LEU A 44 -16.36 -16.84 -14.15
N SER A 45 -15.19 -17.10 -13.57
CA SER A 45 -14.51 -16.10 -12.73
C SER A 45 -14.09 -14.85 -13.53
N ALA A 46 -13.69 -14.99 -14.80
CA ALA A 46 -13.40 -13.87 -15.67
C ALA A 46 -14.67 -13.06 -16.02
N VAL A 47 -15.81 -13.72 -16.22
CA VAL A 47 -17.11 -13.05 -16.40
C VAL A 47 -17.46 -12.26 -15.13
N PHE A 48 -17.39 -12.89 -13.96
CA PHE A 48 -17.67 -12.26 -12.67
C PHE A 48 -16.78 -11.04 -12.43
N ASN A 49 -15.49 -11.15 -12.73
CA ASN A 49 -14.53 -10.05 -12.63
C ASN A 49 -14.85 -8.84 -13.51
N ARG A 50 -15.40 -9.07 -14.72
CA ARG A 50 -15.79 -7.95 -15.61
C ARG A 50 -17.02 -7.23 -15.11
N GLN A 51 -17.94 -7.95 -14.47
CA GLN A 51 -19.23 -7.43 -14.02
C GLN A 51 -19.14 -6.73 -12.66
N VAL A 52 -18.24 -7.20 -11.77
CA VAL A 52 -18.14 -6.72 -10.39
C VAL A 52 -16.92 -5.83 -10.22
N PRO A 53 -17.07 -4.56 -9.81
CA PRO A 53 -15.94 -3.68 -9.49
C PRO A 53 -15.10 -4.24 -8.34
N ALA A 54 -13.78 -4.03 -8.37
CA ALA A 54 -12.84 -4.56 -7.37
C ALA A 54 -13.28 -4.25 -5.93
N LYS A 55 -13.59 -3.00 -5.64
CA LYS A 55 -14.06 -2.57 -4.31
C LYS A 55 -15.30 -3.35 -3.85
N SER A 56 -16.27 -3.53 -4.73
CA SER A 56 -17.51 -4.27 -4.41
C SER A 56 -17.22 -5.74 -4.19
N LEU A 57 -16.31 -6.33 -4.97
CA LEU A 57 -15.89 -7.72 -4.83
C LEU A 57 -15.20 -7.98 -3.48
N PHE A 58 -14.26 -7.13 -3.08
CA PHE A 58 -13.58 -7.24 -1.79
C PHE A 58 -14.53 -7.03 -0.60
N MET A 59 -15.45 -6.07 -0.69
CA MET A 59 -16.49 -5.88 0.33
C MET A 59 -17.39 -7.11 0.48
N PHE A 60 -17.82 -7.69 -0.64
CA PHE A 60 -18.63 -8.91 -0.65
C PHE A 60 -17.86 -10.08 -0.02
N ALA A 61 -16.60 -10.28 -0.43
CA ALA A 61 -15.78 -11.35 0.10
C ALA A 61 -15.54 -11.24 1.61
N ASN A 62 -15.27 -10.04 2.12
CA ASN A 62 -15.07 -9.80 3.55
C ASN A 62 -16.34 -10.04 4.36
N GLN A 63 -17.51 -9.74 3.81
CA GLN A 63 -18.76 -9.89 4.54
C GLN A 63 -19.35 -11.31 4.45
N TYR A 64 -19.20 -11.99 3.32
CA TYR A 64 -19.86 -13.25 3.02
C TYR A 64 -18.91 -14.42 2.78
N GLY A 65 -17.62 -14.17 2.54
CA GLY A 65 -16.65 -15.20 2.16
C GLY A 65 -16.53 -16.31 3.20
N GLU A 66 -16.45 -15.96 4.48
CA GLU A 66 -16.37 -16.93 5.56
C GLU A 66 -17.67 -17.75 5.70
N ALA A 67 -18.82 -17.11 5.54
CA ALA A 67 -20.11 -17.82 5.56
C ALA A 67 -20.25 -18.81 4.38
N LEU A 68 -19.74 -18.45 3.20
CA LEU A 68 -19.68 -19.33 2.05
C LEU A 68 -18.76 -20.55 2.30
N LYS A 69 -17.58 -20.31 2.90
CA LYS A 69 -16.66 -21.39 3.26
C LYS A 69 -17.21 -22.29 4.36
N ALA A 70 -17.84 -21.74 5.38
CA ALA A 70 -18.46 -22.50 6.46
C ALA A 70 -19.56 -23.44 5.91
N ARG A 71 -20.29 -23.03 4.87
CA ARG A 71 -21.30 -23.85 4.22
C ARG A 71 -20.73 -25.12 3.57
N LEU A 72 -19.45 -25.11 3.14
CA LEU A 72 -18.77 -26.30 2.63
C LEU A 72 -18.48 -27.34 3.72
N GLN A 73 -18.38 -26.90 4.96
CA GLN A 73 -18.13 -27.78 6.13
C GLN A 73 -19.40 -28.26 6.79
N ASP A 74 -20.55 -27.76 6.36
CA ASP A 74 -21.84 -28.16 6.90
C ASP A 74 -22.20 -29.62 6.45
N ALA A 75 -22.34 -30.52 7.39
CA ALA A 75 -22.67 -31.91 7.12
C ALA A 75 -24.05 -32.10 6.43
N GLN A 76 -24.92 -31.10 6.48
CA GLN A 76 -26.20 -31.07 5.79
C GLN A 76 -26.11 -30.65 4.32
N CYS A 77 -25.01 -30.01 3.94
CA CYS A 77 -24.75 -29.55 2.57
C CYS A 77 -24.19 -30.72 1.73
N THR A 78 -25.04 -31.37 0.94
CA THR A 78 -24.67 -32.57 0.16
C THR A 78 -25.13 -32.49 -1.29
N GLY A 79 -24.54 -33.29 -2.16
CA GLY A 79 -24.97 -33.42 -3.55
C GLY A 79 -24.87 -32.12 -4.35
N LYS A 80 -26.00 -31.68 -4.93
CA LYS A 80 -26.04 -30.47 -5.76
C LYS A 80 -25.79 -29.20 -4.96
N ASP A 81 -26.20 -29.12 -3.70
CA ASP A 81 -26.02 -27.94 -2.87
C ASP A 81 -24.54 -27.76 -2.50
N LEU A 82 -23.84 -28.86 -2.22
CA LEU A 82 -22.40 -28.84 -2.00
C LEU A 82 -21.63 -28.40 -3.28
N ALA A 83 -22.00 -28.98 -4.44
CA ALA A 83 -21.38 -28.60 -5.71
C ALA A 83 -21.61 -27.12 -6.04
N HIS A 84 -22.79 -26.59 -5.76
CA HIS A 84 -23.11 -25.18 -5.96
C HIS A 84 -22.35 -24.26 -4.97
N ALA A 85 -22.27 -24.65 -3.70
CA ALA A 85 -21.48 -23.91 -2.71
C ALA A 85 -19.99 -23.89 -3.07
N GLN A 86 -19.41 -25.04 -3.51
CA GLN A 86 -18.04 -25.14 -3.97
C GLN A 86 -17.80 -24.24 -5.19
N ALA A 87 -18.70 -24.25 -6.17
CA ALA A 87 -18.61 -23.41 -7.35
C ALA A 87 -18.58 -21.91 -6.99
N LYS A 88 -19.40 -21.46 -6.02
CA LYS A 88 -19.37 -20.08 -5.54
C LYS A 88 -18.02 -19.71 -4.93
N VAL A 89 -17.47 -20.54 -4.08
CA VAL A 89 -16.18 -20.31 -3.43
C VAL A 89 -15.07 -20.24 -4.50
N ASP A 90 -15.04 -21.18 -5.43
CA ASP A 90 -14.01 -21.24 -6.47
C ASP A 90 -14.06 -20.04 -7.42
N ILE A 91 -15.26 -19.62 -7.85
CA ILE A 91 -15.43 -18.44 -8.70
C ILE A 91 -15.00 -17.19 -7.93
N LEU A 92 -15.41 -17.04 -6.67
CA LEU A 92 -15.08 -15.88 -5.84
C LEU A 92 -13.58 -15.80 -5.57
N GLU A 93 -12.91 -16.89 -5.17
CA GLU A 93 -11.48 -16.90 -4.87
C GLU A 93 -10.63 -16.61 -6.11
N ARG A 94 -11.00 -17.18 -7.26
CA ARG A 94 -10.32 -16.88 -8.53
C ARG A 94 -10.51 -15.44 -8.95
N ALA A 95 -11.73 -14.90 -8.78
CA ALA A 95 -12.04 -13.51 -9.07
C ALA A 95 -11.23 -12.56 -8.17
N LEU A 96 -11.15 -12.84 -6.88
CA LEU A 96 -10.35 -12.09 -5.92
C LEU A 96 -8.86 -12.12 -6.29
N ARG A 97 -8.35 -13.31 -6.65
CA ARG A 97 -6.95 -13.46 -7.07
C ARG A 97 -6.64 -12.59 -8.29
N VAL A 98 -7.51 -12.59 -9.31
CA VAL A 98 -7.32 -11.78 -10.52
C VAL A 98 -7.37 -10.28 -10.20
N LYS A 99 -8.30 -9.84 -9.33
CA LYS A 99 -8.38 -8.42 -8.93
C LYS A 99 -7.19 -7.99 -8.09
N SER A 100 -6.70 -8.86 -7.21
CA SER A 100 -5.48 -8.59 -6.43
C SER A 100 -4.26 -8.47 -7.33
N VAL A 101 -4.17 -9.27 -8.40
CA VAL A 101 -3.08 -9.19 -9.39
C VAL A 101 -3.00 -7.81 -10.04
N ASP A 102 -4.12 -7.08 -10.23
CA ASP A 102 -4.05 -5.72 -10.79
C ASP A 102 -3.28 -4.77 -9.85
N TYR A 103 -3.41 -4.91 -8.52
CA TYR A 103 -2.59 -4.16 -7.57
C TYR A 103 -1.14 -4.63 -7.51
N LEU A 104 -0.88 -5.91 -7.82
CA LEU A 104 0.46 -6.49 -7.77
C LEU A 104 1.27 -6.34 -9.07
N LYS A 105 0.65 -5.90 -10.17
CA LYS A 105 1.33 -5.72 -11.46
C LYS A 105 2.41 -4.65 -11.45
N GLU A 106 2.22 -3.62 -10.67
CA GLU A 106 3.11 -2.46 -10.60
C GLU A 106 3.48 -2.16 -9.15
N LEU A 107 4.21 -3.11 -8.54
CA LEU A 107 4.78 -2.90 -7.21
C LEU A 107 5.99 -1.97 -7.31
N VAL A 108 6.07 -1.06 -6.35
CA VAL A 108 7.14 -0.09 -6.23
C VAL A 108 7.92 -0.36 -4.95
N PRO A 109 9.22 -0.61 -5.04
CA PRO A 109 10.05 -0.76 -3.85
C PRO A 109 10.23 0.58 -3.15
N ILE A 110 9.89 0.61 -1.86
CA ILE A 110 9.98 1.77 -0.98
C ILE A 110 10.93 1.46 0.16
N ASN A 111 11.70 2.45 0.57
CA ASN A 111 12.61 2.30 1.70
C ASN A 111 11.85 2.16 3.03
N THR A 112 12.16 1.11 3.80
CA THR A 112 11.51 0.79 5.08
C THR A 112 11.62 1.92 6.10
N ASN A 113 12.76 2.63 6.16
CA ASN A 113 12.92 3.76 7.07
C ASN A 113 11.91 4.89 6.77
N ILE A 114 11.53 5.09 5.52
CA ILE A 114 10.54 6.12 5.16
C ILE A 114 9.15 5.78 5.72
N ALA A 115 8.78 4.51 5.74
CA ALA A 115 7.46 4.09 6.23
C ALA A 115 7.38 3.97 7.75
N GLN A 116 8.46 3.50 8.40
CA GLN A 116 8.46 3.22 9.84
C GLN A 116 8.80 4.42 10.70
N HIS A 117 9.48 5.44 10.17
CA HIS A 117 9.60 6.72 10.85
C HIS A 117 8.36 7.58 10.63
N ALA A 118 7.92 8.27 11.68
CA ALA A 118 6.70 9.08 11.67
C ALA A 118 6.87 10.40 10.86
N LEU A 119 7.29 10.28 9.59
CA LEU A 119 7.63 11.42 8.72
C LEU A 119 6.38 12.15 8.20
N PHE A 120 5.29 11.42 7.97
CA PHE A 120 4.14 11.92 7.23
C PHE A 120 2.90 12.01 8.10
N SER A 121 2.38 13.22 8.24
CA SER A 121 1.14 13.48 8.95
C SER A 121 -0.07 13.02 8.14
N ALA A 122 -1.00 12.34 8.80
CA ALA A 122 -2.32 12.04 8.25
C ALA A 122 -3.27 13.26 8.22
N LYS A 123 -2.81 14.43 8.63
CA LYS A 123 -3.56 15.67 8.53
C LYS A 123 -3.24 16.39 7.22
N PRO A 124 -4.23 17.01 6.56
CA PRO A 124 -4.01 17.75 5.32
C PRO A 124 -3.16 19.02 5.49
N LYS A 125 -3.13 19.56 6.69
CA LYS A 125 -2.27 20.70 7.07
C LYS A 125 -1.73 20.45 8.47
N ASN A 126 -0.44 20.47 8.60
CA ASN A 126 0.25 20.39 9.88
C ASN A 126 1.43 21.37 9.84
N THR A 127 1.77 21.93 10.98
CA THR A 127 2.87 22.88 11.10
C THR A 127 3.97 22.32 11.99
N VAL A 128 5.20 22.65 11.64
CA VAL A 128 6.39 22.35 12.44
C VAL A 128 6.86 23.66 13.05
N GLY A 129 6.99 23.72 14.37
CA GLY A 129 7.52 24.90 15.05
C GLY A 129 8.96 25.22 14.63
N GLN A 130 9.45 26.41 14.96
CA GLN A 130 10.82 26.84 14.61
C GLN A 130 11.91 25.89 15.15
N ASN A 131 11.67 25.28 16.32
CA ASN A 131 12.60 24.32 16.93
C ASN A 131 12.47 22.89 16.36
N GLY A 132 11.55 22.68 15.43
CA GLY A 132 11.19 21.35 14.96
C GLY A 132 10.17 20.67 15.89
N ILE A 133 9.81 19.43 15.52
CA ILE A 133 8.98 18.53 16.33
C ILE A 133 9.66 17.16 16.43
N THR A 134 9.52 16.52 17.59
CA THR A 134 9.89 15.10 17.75
C THR A 134 8.61 14.30 17.78
N VAL A 135 8.54 13.26 16.95
CA VAL A 135 7.39 12.36 16.87
C VAL A 135 7.82 10.98 17.29
N GLU A 136 7.25 10.51 18.39
CA GLU A 136 7.47 9.15 18.93
C GLU A 136 6.48 8.18 18.26
N GLY A 137 6.81 7.74 17.05
CA GLY A 137 6.01 6.77 16.30
C GLY A 137 6.47 5.34 16.50
N VAL A 138 6.32 4.50 15.46
CA VAL A 138 6.92 3.15 15.42
C VAL A 138 8.44 3.26 15.53
N ARG A 139 9.03 4.19 14.79
CA ARG A 139 10.39 4.71 14.99
C ARG A 139 10.32 6.20 15.18
N SER A 140 11.13 6.72 16.09
CA SER A 140 11.12 8.14 16.43
C SER A 140 11.85 8.97 15.36
N VAL A 141 11.35 10.17 15.13
CA VAL A 141 11.95 11.13 14.21
C VAL A 141 11.88 12.54 14.77
N HIS A 142 12.97 13.29 14.62
CA HIS A 142 12.93 14.73 14.82
C HIS A 142 12.90 15.44 13.47
N ILE A 143 11.91 16.29 13.27
CA ILE A 143 11.61 16.96 12.01
C ILE A 143 11.80 18.45 12.17
N LYS A 144 12.62 19.06 11.31
CA LYS A 144 12.74 20.51 11.15
C LYS A 144 12.31 20.92 9.74
N SER A 145 11.51 21.96 9.64
CA SER A 145 11.03 22.48 8.36
C SER A 145 11.39 23.95 8.21
N LYS A 146 12.01 24.34 7.10
CA LYS A 146 12.34 25.74 6.81
C LYS A 146 11.10 26.57 6.50
N SER A 147 10.10 25.95 5.87
CA SER A 147 8.82 26.59 5.56
C SER A 147 7.84 26.59 6.74
N GLY A 148 8.13 25.81 7.79
CA GLY A 148 7.20 25.58 8.90
C GLY A 148 6.07 24.59 8.55
N GLU A 149 6.07 23.99 7.36
CA GLU A 149 5.09 22.98 6.94
C GLU A 149 5.60 21.57 7.27
N ALA A 150 4.72 20.71 7.78
CA ALA A 150 5.01 19.28 7.92
C ALA A 150 4.71 18.52 6.62
N LEU A 151 5.36 17.37 6.45
CA LEU A 151 5.03 16.45 5.38
C LEU A 151 3.68 15.78 5.63
N THR A 152 2.99 15.49 4.54
CA THR A 152 1.70 14.80 4.52
C THR A 152 1.82 13.48 3.76
N THR A 153 0.80 12.64 3.84
CA THR A 153 0.75 11.41 3.03
C THR A 153 0.71 11.68 1.52
N TYR A 154 0.32 12.89 1.09
CA TYR A 154 0.49 13.27 -0.32
C TYR A 154 1.99 13.38 -0.68
N ASP A 155 2.81 13.92 0.21
CA ASP A 155 4.27 14.00 0.01
C ASP A 155 4.89 12.59 0.02
N ALA A 156 4.36 11.67 0.84
CA ALA A 156 4.74 10.26 0.80
C ALA A 156 4.48 9.65 -0.59
N ARG A 157 3.30 9.88 -1.17
CA ARG A 157 2.97 9.40 -2.53
C ARG A 157 3.91 9.95 -3.58
N VAL A 158 4.21 11.26 -3.53
CA VAL A 158 5.19 11.88 -4.45
C VAL A 158 6.57 11.26 -4.28
N MET A 159 7.01 11.01 -3.03
CA MET A 159 8.28 10.34 -2.76
C MET A 159 8.29 8.90 -3.29
N GLY A 160 7.20 8.17 -3.14
CA GLY A 160 7.03 6.83 -3.71
C GLY A 160 7.13 6.84 -5.24
N ALA A 161 6.49 7.80 -5.90
CA ALA A 161 6.58 7.96 -7.35
C ALA A 161 8.03 8.27 -7.80
N ILE A 162 8.76 9.09 -7.06
CA ILE A 162 10.17 9.38 -7.33
C ILE A 162 11.02 8.12 -7.20
N GLN A 163 10.84 7.33 -6.14
CA GLN A 163 11.57 6.07 -5.95
C GLN A 163 11.24 5.07 -7.06
N SER A 164 9.95 4.93 -7.44
CA SER A 164 9.53 4.10 -8.58
C SER A 164 10.29 4.48 -9.86
N LEU A 165 10.29 5.77 -10.18
CA LEU A 165 10.95 6.29 -11.38
C LEU A 165 12.46 6.12 -11.33
N TRP A 166 13.06 6.24 -10.14
CA TRP A 166 14.48 5.97 -9.95
C TRP A 166 14.82 4.50 -10.22
N PHE A 167 14.06 3.56 -9.67
CA PHE A 167 14.24 2.14 -9.95
C PHE A 167 14.04 1.78 -11.43
N LYS A 168 13.08 2.42 -12.10
CA LYS A 168 12.82 2.20 -13.54
C LYS A 168 13.94 2.73 -14.44
N GLN A 169 14.76 3.69 -13.98
CA GLN A 169 15.87 4.24 -14.77
C GLN A 169 17.10 3.31 -14.86
N SER A 170 17.10 2.20 -14.10
CA SER A 170 18.17 1.18 -14.12
C SER A 170 19.60 1.72 -13.92
N ASP A 171 19.72 2.96 -13.43
CA ASP A 171 20.97 3.66 -13.20
C ASP A 171 21.22 3.70 -11.69
N GLU A 172 22.40 3.29 -11.24
CA GLU A 172 22.80 3.39 -9.82
C GLU A 172 23.04 4.85 -9.37
N SER A 173 22.94 5.76 -10.32
CA SER A 173 23.07 7.20 -10.06
C SER A 173 22.04 7.67 -9.03
N PRO A 174 22.43 8.45 -8.02
CA PRO A 174 21.49 9.09 -7.11
C PRO A 174 20.65 10.17 -7.79
N VAL A 175 20.88 10.45 -9.09
CA VAL A 175 20.20 11.51 -9.84
C VAL A 175 19.10 10.93 -10.70
N VAL A 176 17.87 11.34 -10.42
CA VAL A 176 16.67 10.95 -11.16
C VAL A 176 16.26 12.06 -12.13
N LYS A 177 16.16 11.75 -13.41
CA LYS A 177 15.70 12.70 -14.45
C LYS A 177 14.22 12.54 -14.69
N LEU A 178 13.42 13.56 -14.44
CA LEU A 178 11.98 13.49 -14.34
C LEU A 178 11.27 14.56 -15.17
N LYS A 179 10.02 14.27 -15.51
CA LYS A 179 9.01 15.25 -15.94
C LYS A 179 7.85 15.21 -14.96
N TYR A 180 7.09 16.28 -14.84
CA TYR A 180 5.85 16.27 -14.05
C TYR A 180 4.86 15.19 -14.52
N ALA A 181 4.78 14.98 -15.84
CA ALA A 181 3.93 13.95 -16.43
C ALA A 181 4.30 12.53 -15.97
N ASP A 182 5.60 12.25 -15.75
CA ASP A 182 6.06 10.95 -15.27
C ASP A 182 5.56 10.70 -13.83
N ILE A 183 5.69 11.70 -12.95
CA ILE A 183 5.17 11.62 -11.57
C ILE A 183 3.65 11.52 -11.56
N LEU A 184 2.95 12.26 -12.43
CA LEU A 184 1.48 12.18 -12.53
C LEU A 184 1.03 10.78 -12.96
N ALA A 185 1.73 10.16 -13.92
CA ALA A 185 1.43 8.81 -14.38
C ALA A 185 1.58 7.80 -13.24
N GLU A 186 2.69 7.85 -12.46
CA GLU A 186 2.88 6.99 -11.28
C GLU A 186 1.79 7.19 -10.22
N LEU A 187 1.32 8.44 -10.06
CA LEU A 187 0.27 8.77 -9.09
C LEU A 187 -1.14 8.51 -9.60
N GLY A 188 -1.32 8.08 -10.86
CA GLY A 188 -2.64 7.91 -11.47
C GLY A 188 -3.44 9.22 -11.57
N LEU A 189 -2.75 10.37 -11.68
CA LEU A 189 -3.37 11.68 -11.73
C LEU A 189 -3.43 12.20 -13.16
N THR A 190 -4.49 12.96 -13.45
CA THR A 190 -4.66 13.61 -14.74
C THR A 190 -3.67 14.74 -14.97
N ASP A 191 -3.26 14.93 -16.21
CA ASP A 191 -2.42 16.05 -16.62
C ASP A 191 -3.17 17.38 -16.42
N GLY A 192 -2.51 18.34 -15.75
CA GLY A 192 -3.10 19.65 -15.47
C GLY A 192 -2.25 20.55 -14.57
N ALA A 193 -2.39 21.86 -14.77
CA ALA A 193 -1.61 22.88 -14.06
C ALA A 193 -1.71 22.78 -12.53
N ASN A 194 -2.92 22.50 -12.01
CA ASN A 194 -3.13 22.36 -10.56
C ASN A 194 -2.35 21.17 -9.98
N ASN A 195 -2.28 20.06 -10.70
CA ASN A 195 -1.53 18.89 -10.26
C ASN A 195 -0.02 19.16 -10.33
N TYR A 196 0.45 19.89 -11.34
CA TYR A 196 1.84 20.33 -11.41
C TYR A 196 2.23 21.22 -10.23
N LEU A 197 1.41 22.20 -9.87
CA LEU A 197 1.62 23.05 -8.70
C LEU A 197 1.68 22.25 -7.40
N ARG A 198 0.78 21.26 -7.24
CA ARG A 198 0.75 20.40 -6.06
C ARG A 198 2.02 19.54 -5.97
N ILE A 199 2.48 18.95 -7.07
CA ILE A 199 3.75 18.21 -7.12
C ILE A 199 4.91 19.13 -6.81
N GLN A 200 4.99 20.31 -7.42
CA GLN A 200 6.05 21.28 -7.16
C GLN A 200 6.10 21.69 -5.68
N ALA A 201 4.97 21.99 -5.08
CA ALA A 201 4.89 22.29 -3.65
C ALA A 201 5.35 21.12 -2.78
N SER A 202 4.99 19.90 -3.15
CA SER A 202 5.44 18.67 -2.47
C SER A 202 6.95 18.50 -2.58
N LEU A 203 7.53 18.66 -3.78
CA LEU A 203 8.97 18.57 -4.01
C LEU A 203 9.74 19.59 -3.17
N ILE A 204 9.22 20.81 -3.05
CA ILE A 204 9.83 21.87 -2.21
C ILE A 204 9.79 21.44 -0.74
N ARG A 205 8.66 20.94 -0.22
CA ARG A 205 8.58 20.46 1.17
C ARG A 205 9.55 19.31 1.43
N LEU A 206 9.58 18.31 0.56
CA LEU A 206 10.52 17.17 0.66
C LEU A 206 11.99 17.60 0.67
N LYS A 207 12.33 18.66 -0.05
CA LYS A 207 13.66 19.25 -0.11
C LYS A 207 14.00 20.09 1.12
N ASP A 208 13.03 20.84 1.65
CA ASP A 208 13.25 21.81 2.73
C ASP A 208 13.25 21.19 4.12
N ILE A 209 12.79 19.96 4.23
CA ILE A 209 12.72 19.26 5.50
C ILE A 209 14.08 18.67 5.86
N GLU A 210 14.47 18.83 7.12
CA GLU A 210 15.61 18.16 7.75
C GLU A 210 15.08 17.17 8.77
N VAL A 211 15.56 15.95 8.72
CA VAL A 211 15.11 14.86 9.59
C VAL A 211 16.28 14.24 10.34
N THR A 212 16.06 13.93 11.62
CA THR A 212 16.91 13.07 12.40
C THR A 212 16.16 11.76 12.63
N LEU A 213 16.59 10.73 11.94
CA LEU A 213 16.01 9.38 12.04
C LEU A 213 16.73 8.67 13.19
N THR A 214 16.01 8.35 14.27
CA THR A 214 16.50 7.44 15.30
C THR A 214 16.17 6.00 14.92
N GLN A 215 16.99 5.03 15.35
CA GLN A 215 16.81 3.64 14.97
C GLN A 215 16.84 3.45 13.44
N TYR A 216 17.69 4.21 12.76
CA TYR A 216 17.93 4.06 11.34
C TYR A 216 18.62 2.73 11.04
N GLN A 217 18.14 2.00 10.06
CA GLN A 217 18.74 0.76 9.59
C GLN A 217 19.25 0.93 8.15
N ARG A 218 20.53 0.61 7.93
CA ARG A 218 21.14 0.64 6.59
C ARG A 218 20.71 -0.54 5.74
N SER A 219 20.51 -1.71 6.36
CA SER A 219 20.04 -2.92 5.70
C SER A 219 18.99 -3.62 6.54
N LYS A 220 18.27 -4.59 5.94
CA LYS A 220 17.26 -5.40 6.64
C LYS A 220 17.89 -6.20 7.82
N ASP A 221 19.13 -6.68 7.64
CA ASP A 221 19.85 -7.54 8.59
C ASP A 221 20.89 -6.76 9.40
N ALA A 222 20.76 -5.44 9.55
CA ALA A 222 21.70 -4.62 10.29
C ALA A 222 21.73 -5.01 11.80
N GLU A 223 22.91 -5.32 12.32
CA GLU A 223 23.12 -5.61 13.75
C GLU A 223 22.97 -4.38 14.64
N TYR A 224 23.11 -3.18 14.07
CA TYR A 224 23.11 -1.91 14.80
C TYR A 224 22.09 -0.95 14.23
N GLU A 225 21.43 -0.22 15.13
CA GLU A 225 20.62 0.94 14.80
C GLU A 225 21.47 2.20 14.93
N GLU A 226 21.29 3.13 14.01
CA GLU A 226 22.06 4.37 13.94
C GLU A 226 21.13 5.60 14.08
N ILE A 227 21.74 6.76 14.26
CA ILE A 227 21.05 8.05 14.15
C ILE A 227 21.51 8.70 12.85
N ALA A 228 20.59 8.94 11.93
CA ALA A 228 20.87 9.61 10.68
C ALA A 228 20.28 11.03 10.65
N LEU A 229 21.15 12.05 10.51
CA LEU A 229 20.75 13.44 10.29
C LEU A 229 20.80 13.70 8.78
N THR A 230 19.64 13.95 8.16
CA THR A 230 19.56 13.95 6.71
C THR A 230 18.37 14.76 6.18
N ARG A 231 18.11 14.61 4.90
CA ARG A 231 16.95 15.13 4.14
C ARG A 231 16.33 14.01 3.33
N LEU A 232 15.14 14.24 2.80
CA LEU A 232 14.48 13.29 1.90
C LEU A 232 14.86 13.52 0.43
N ILE A 233 15.21 14.74 0.07
CA ILE A 233 15.77 15.13 -1.23
C ILE A 233 16.97 16.05 -0.99
N ASP A 234 18.12 15.73 -1.56
CA ASP A 234 19.32 16.56 -1.42
C ASP A 234 19.26 17.81 -2.31
N GLN A 235 18.90 17.62 -3.59
CA GLN A 235 18.89 18.69 -4.56
C GLN A 235 17.78 18.50 -5.59
N ILE A 236 17.22 19.63 -6.04
CA ILE A 236 16.33 19.68 -7.19
C ILE A 236 16.90 20.72 -8.16
N VAL A 237 17.10 20.32 -9.41
CA VAL A 237 17.59 21.19 -10.48
C VAL A 237 16.49 21.32 -11.53
N PHE A 238 15.86 22.50 -11.57
CA PHE A 238 14.91 22.82 -12.62
C PHE A 238 15.64 23.43 -13.82
N ARG A 239 15.32 22.94 -15.01
CA ARG A 239 15.88 23.45 -16.26
C ARG A 239 14.86 24.31 -16.98
N ARG A 240 15.19 25.57 -17.20
CA ARG A 240 14.38 26.55 -17.93
C ARG A 240 15.09 26.99 -19.21
N LYS A 241 14.33 27.06 -20.31
CA LYS A 241 14.87 27.65 -21.55
C LYS A 241 15.05 29.19 -21.36
N VAL A 242 16.22 29.68 -21.68
CA VAL A 242 16.50 31.11 -21.59
C VAL A 242 15.52 31.92 -22.45
N GLY A 243 14.96 32.99 -21.90
CA GLY A 243 13.99 33.85 -22.59
C GLY A 243 12.54 33.37 -22.61
N THR A 244 12.20 32.28 -21.92
CA THR A 244 10.80 31.82 -21.78
C THR A 244 10.23 32.22 -20.42
N THR A 245 8.95 32.63 -20.42
CA THR A 245 8.15 32.88 -19.20
C THR A 245 7.42 31.65 -18.72
N ASP A 246 7.71 30.47 -19.30
CA ASP A 246 7.05 29.21 -18.95
C ASP A 246 7.32 28.90 -17.48
N HIS A 247 6.30 29.00 -16.63
CA HIS A 247 6.37 28.79 -15.20
C HIS A 247 6.56 27.32 -14.85
N PHE A 248 6.17 26.41 -15.76
CA PHE A 248 6.27 24.97 -15.57
C PHE A 248 7.42 24.41 -16.37
N GLN A 249 8.50 24.12 -15.65
CA GLN A 249 9.64 23.46 -16.24
C GLN A 249 9.27 21.97 -16.43
N ARG A 250 9.14 21.57 -17.69
CA ARG A 250 8.68 20.22 -18.04
C ARG A 250 9.67 19.14 -17.61
N LYS A 251 10.95 19.48 -17.45
CA LYS A 251 12.04 18.55 -17.07
C LYS A 251 12.82 19.10 -15.90
N PHE A 252 13.13 18.23 -14.95
CA PHE A 252 13.96 18.55 -13.79
C PHE A 252 14.75 17.32 -13.35
N GLU A 253 15.74 17.52 -12.50
CA GLU A 253 16.56 16.47 -11.93
C GLU A 253 16.43 16.52 -10.42
N ILE A 254 16.29 15.36 -9.79
CA ILE A 254 16.29 15.19 -8.34
C ILE A 254 17.53 14.38 -7.97
N ARG A 255 18.29 14.85 -6.99
CA ARG A 255 19.33 14.06 -6.34
C ARG A 255 18.77 13.49 -5.05
N LEU A 256 18.73 12.16 -4.98
CA LEU A 256 18.40 11.43 -3.77
C LEU A 256 19.57 11.47 -2.80
N PRO A 257 19.32 11.50 -1.47
CA PRO A 257 20.39 11.46 -0.48
C PRO A 257 21.06 10.08 -0.45
N GLU A 258 22.33 10.08 -0.12
CA GLU A 258 23.17 8.88 -0.10
C GLU A 258 22.61 7.78 0.82
N TRP A 259 22.10 8.16 1.99
CA TRP A 259 21.50 7.22 2.92
C TRP A 259 20.34 6.41 2.32
N LEU A 260 19.53 7.07 1.47
CA LEU A 260 18.40 6.42 0.81
C LEU A 260 18.88 5.46 -0.29
N VAL A 261 19.88 5.90 -1.07
CA VAL A 261 20.49 5.08 -2.12
C VAL A 261 21.13 3.83 -1.51
N HIS A 262 21.95 3.97 -0.46
CA HIS A 262 22.57 2.85 0.22
C HIS A 262 21.56 1.89 0.84
N ALA A 263 20.54 2.39 1.54
CA ALA A 263 19.54 1.51 2.14
C ALA A 263 18.74 0.75 1.07
N ASN A 264 18.52 1.37 -0.10
CA ASN A 264 17.87 0.71 -1.21
C ASN A 264 18.77 -0.37 -1.86
N GLN A 265 20.07 -0.13 -1.95
CA GLN A 265 21.05 -1.12 -2.45
C GLN A 265 21.22 -2.31 -1.50
N ASN A 266 21.10 -2.07 -0.19
CA ASN A 266 21.23 -3.10 0.85
C ASN A 266 19.91 -3.82 1.20
N GLY A 267 18.90 -3.76 0.33
CA GLY A 267 17.66 -4.52 0.48
C GLY A 267 16.71 -4.07 1.58
N ASN A 268 16.93 -2.89 2.20
CA ASN A 268 16.00 -2.35 3.21
C ASN A 268 14.77 -1.73 2.55
N LEU A 269 14.03 -2.57 1.84
CA LEU A 269 12.91 -2.23 0.98
C LEU A 269 11.69 -3.08 1.29
N PHE A 270 10.53 -2.54 0.97
CA PHE A 270 9.27 -3.27 0.91
C PHE A 270 8.48 -2.81 -0.31
N ASP A 271 7.65 -3.68 -0.83
CA ASP A 271 6.90 -3.41 -2.05
C ASP A 271 5.52 -2.84 -1.75
N VAL A 272 5.14 -1.79 -2.49
CA VAL A 272 3.80 -1.19 -2.42
C VAL A 272 3.19 -1.02 -3.80
N SER A 273 1.86 -1.10 -3.86
CA SER A 273 1.09 -0.73 -5.03
C SER A 273 0.65 0.74 -4.94
N LEU A 274 1.16 1.59 -5.83
CA LEU A 274 0.68 2.98 -5.93
C LEU A 274 -0.76 3.03 -6.44
N ILE A 275 -1.19 2.06 -7.26
CA ILE A 275 -2.58 1.93 -7.72
C ILE A 275 -3.51 1.69 -6.53
N LEU A 276 -3.17 0.71 -5.66
CA LEU A 276 -3.94 0.46 -4.44
C LEU A 276 -3.98 1.71 -3.55
N MET A 277 -2.84 2.38 -3.37
CA MET A 277 -2.78 3.61 -2.58
C MET A 277 -3.66 4.73 -3.14
N ASN A 278 -3.81 4.81 -4.47
CA ASN A 278 -4.69 5.78 -5.14
C ASN A 278 -6.18 5.48 -4.91
N ASP A 279 -6.55 4.21 -4.70
CA ASP A 279 -7.92 3.79 -4.40
C ASP A 279 -8.32 4.06 -2.95
N LEU A 280 -7.36 4.26 -2.05
CA LEU A 280 -7.60 4.68 -0.67
C LEU A 280 -7.95 6.16 -0.62
N LYS A 281 -9.05 6.49 0.06
CA LYS A 281 -9.60 7.85 0.09
C LYS A 281 -8.97 8.73 1.18
N SER A 282 -8.75 8.15 2.37
CA SER A 282 -8.24 8.89 3.50
C SER A 282 -6.72 8.88 3.56
N TYR A 283 -6.13 10.00 3.95
CA TYR A 283 -4.69 10.10 4.20
C TYR A 283 -4.21 9.11 5.26
N LEU A 284 -5.06 8.81 6.24
CA LEU A 284 -4.71 7.84 7.28
C LEU A 284 -4.64 6.42 6.71
N ALA A 285 -5.60 6.01 5.88
CA ALA A 285 -5.56 4.70 5.23
C ALA A 285 -4.33 4.53 4.32
N GLN A 286 -3.97 5.58 3.57
CA GLN A 286 -2.76 5.61 2.75
C GLN A 286 -1.49 5.45 3.59
N GLY A 287 -1.39 6.16 4.73
CA GLY A 287 -0.26 6.04 5.65
C GLY A 287 -0.21 4.68 6.34
N MET A 288 -1.36 4.17 6.80
CA MET A 288 -1.46 2.85 7.40
C MET A 288 -1.11 1.73 6.42
N TYR A 289 -1.47 1.87 5.14
CA TYR A 289 -1.05 0.94 4.09
C TYR A 289 0.48 0.82 4.01
N TRP A 290 1.19 1.95 3.95
CA TRP A 290 2.65 1.94 3.92
C TRP A 290 3.26 1.33 5.18
N LEU A 291 2.77 1.76 6.35
CA LEU A 291 3.27 1.25 7.63
C LEU A 291 3.07 -0.27 7.74
N ILE A 292 1.87 -0.78 7.47
CA ILE A 292 1.56 -2.21 7.58
C ILE A 292 2.33 -3.02 6.52
N ALA A 293 2.46 -2.49 5.28
CA ALA A 293 3.22 -3.13 4.22
C ALA A 293 4.72 -3.25 4.55
N SER A 294 5.29 -2.31 5.33
CA SER A 294 6.70 -2.33 5.73
C SER A 294 7.08 -3.48 6.68
N TYR A 295 6.11 -4.15 7.27
CA TYR A 295 6.31 -5.40 8.03
C TYR A 295 6.20 -6.60 7.06
N THR A 296 7.18 -6.78 6.20
CA THR A 296 7.12 -7.69 5.04
C THR A 296 6.82 -9.14 5.42
N ASP A 297 7.44 -9.64 6.46
CA ASP A 297 7.43 -11.05 6.84
C ASP A 297 6.30 -11.42 7.80
N ASP A 298 5.60 -10.41 8.34
CA ASP A 298 4.57 -10.60 9.34
C ASP A 298 3.18 -10.69 8.69
N PRO A 299 2.49 -11.83 8.73
CA PRO A 299 1.12 -11.94 8.26
C PRO A 299 0.14 -11.15 9.13
N THR A 300 0.48 -10.96 10.41
CA THR A 300 -0.31 -10.19 11.38
C THR A 300 0.57 -9.11 11.98
N VAL A 301 0.10 -7.87 11.92
CA VAL A 301 0.79 -6.71 12.51
C VAL A 301 -0.01 -6.21 13.69
N GLU A 302 0.61 -6.17 14.89
CA GLU A 302 0.01 -5.62 16.09
C GLU A 302 0.69 -4.30 16.48
N LEU A 303 -0.11 -3.26 16.67
CA LEU A 303 0.37 -1.92 16.98
C LEU A 303 -0.45 -1.29 18.11
N GLU A 304 0.21 -0.70 19.09
CA GLU A 304 -0.46 0.06 20.14
C GLU A 304 -1.10 1.32 19.56
N LEU A 305 -2.34 1.64 19.98
CA LEU A 305 -3.06 2.80 19.46
C LEU A 305 -2.38 4.14 19.80
N SER A 306 -1.69 4.23 20.93
CA SER A 306 -0.88 5.40 21.29
C SER A 306 0.27 5.60 20.29
N THR A 307 0.96 4.53 19.92
CA THR A 307 2.05 4.54 18.93
C THR A 307 1.50 4.95 17.55
N LEU A 308 0.37 4.38 17.11
CA LEU A 308 -0.28 4.75 15.85
C LEU A 308 -0.72 6.23 15.86
N ALA A 309 -1.34 6.68 16.95
CA ALA A 309 -1.79 8.05 17.07
C ALA A 309 -0.61 9.04 17.01
N SER A 310 0.49 8.72 17.64
CA SER A 310 1.72 9.51 17.56
C SER A 310 2.31 9.46 16.15
N HIS A 311 2.46 8.27 15.57
CA HIS A 311 3.02 8.06 14.22
C HIS A 311 2.32 8.90 13.14
N PHE A 312 1.00 9.08 13.25
CA PHE A 312 0.20 9.89 12.33
C PHE A 312 -0.06 11.32 12.82
N HIS A 313 0.69 11.78 13.81
CA HIS A 313 0.65 13.14 14.36
C HIS A 313 -0.73 13.52 14.96
N PHE A 314 -1.41 12.59 15.62
CA PHE A 314 -2.61 12.86 16.41
C PHE A 314 -2.32 13.16 17.88
N MET A 315 -1.05 13.21 18.26
CA MET A 315 -0.56 13.65 19.58
C MET A 315 0.14 15.00 19.43
N ASP A 316 0.13 15.79 20.49
CA ASP A 316 0.93 17.02 20.61
C ASP A 316 2.33 16.71 21.18
N ASP A 317 3.19 17.74 21.27
CA ASP A 317 4.56 17.63 21.79
C ASP A 317 4.62 17.18 23.25
N SER A 318 3.52 17.26 24.02
CA SER A 318 3.40 16.75 25.37
C SER A 318 2.88 15.31 25.45
N GLY A 319 2.66 14.67 24.32
CA GLY A 319 2.09 13.33 24.22
C GLY A 319 0.58 13.28 24.51
N LYS A 320 -0.13 14.40 24.41
CA LYS A 320 -1.59 14.45 24.59
C LYS A 320 -2.30 14.38 23.24
N PRO A 321 -3.46 13.67 23.17
CA PRO A 321 -4.27 13.66 21.97
C PRO A 321 -4.76 15.07 21.59
N ILE A 322 -4.54 15.48 20.35
CA ILE A 322 -5.00 16.78 19.79
C ILE A 322 -6.50 16.82 19.50
N MET A 323 -7.17 15.67 19.60
CA MET A 323 -8.61 15.51 19.45
C MET A 323 -9.12 14.43 20.41
N PRO A 324 -10.43 14.34 20.67
CA PRO A 324 -10.99 13.30 21.54
C PRO A 324 -10.56 11.89 21.10
N VAL A 325 -10.17 11.05 22.05
CA VAL A 325 -9.65 9.69 21.81
C VAL A 325 -10.60 8.86 20.95
N TYR A 326 -11.91 8.96 21.20
CA TYR A 326 -12.89 8.20 20.39
C TYR A 326 -12.85 8.57 18.90
N LYS A 327 -12.55 9.85 18.57
CA LYS A 327 -12.40 10.29 17.17
C LYS A 327 -11.11 9.76 16.53
N ILE A 328 -10.05 9.58 17.30
CA ILE A 328 -8.82 8.94 16.81
C ILE A 328 -9.12 7.49 16.48
N VAL A 329 -9.77 6.77 17.41
CA VAL A 329 -10.14 5.35 17.20
C VAL A 329 -11.10 5.22 16.02
N GLU A 330 -12.11 6.06 15.89
CA GLU A 330 -13.03 6.08 14.75
C GLU A 330 -12.29 6.25 13.42
N ARG A 331 -11.34 7.17 13.33
CA ARG A 331 -10.54 7.38 12.12
C ARG A 331 -9.66 6.17 11.78
N ILE A 332 -9.04 5.55 12.80
CA ILE A 332 -8.25 4.32 12.60
C ILE A 332 -9.16 3.20 12.11
N THR A 333 -10.36 3.04 12.70
CA THR A 333 -11.36 2.06 12.27
C THR A 333 -11.77 2.29 10.81
N GLN A 334 -12.09 3.53 10.43
CA GLN A 334 -12.42 3.87 9.05
C GLN A 334 -11.27 3.57 8.08
N ALA A 335 -10.03 3.82 8.50
CA ALA A 335 -8.86 3.47 7.69
C ALA A 335 -8.70 1.95 7.52
N CYS A 336 -8.93 1.16 8.57
CA CYS A 336 -8.96 -0.31 8.46
C CYS A 336 -10.07 -0.78 7.52
N GLU A 337 -11.26 -0.20 7.61
CA GLU A 337 -12.37 -0.51 6.69
C GLU A 337 -12.02 -0.19 5.24
N GLU A 338 -11.34 0.93 4.96
CA GLU A 338 -10.85 1.26 3.62
C GLU A 338 -9.82 0.22 3.13
N LEU A 339 -8.89 -0.21 4.00
CA LEU A 339 -7.90 -1.24 3.67
C LEU A 339 -8.53 -2.61 3.41
N GLN A 340 -9.61 -2.97 4.13
CA GLN A 340 -10.40 -4.16 3.83
C GLN A 340 -11.13 -4.05 2.49
N GLN A 341 -11.70 -2.88 2.19
CA GLN A 341 -12.43 -2.65 0.94
C GLN A 341 -11.56 -2.77 -0.31
N VAL A 342 -10.27 -2.48 -0.22
CA VAL A 342 -9.30 -2.71 -1.31
C VAL A 342 -8.65 -4.09 -1.23
N GLY A 343 -8.99 -4.90 -0.22
CA GLY A 343 -8.52 -6.27 -0.05
C GLY A 343 -7.09 -6.40 0.44
N PHE A 344 -6.46 -5.33 0.92
CA PHE A 344 -5.11 -5.38 1.48
C PHE A 344 -5.06 -6.12 2.81
N ILE A 345 -6.04 -5.89 3.69
CA ILE A 345 -6.21 -6.65 4.93
C ILE A 345 -7.47 -7.50 4.88
N GLY A 346 -7.42 -8.70 5.48
CA GLY A 346 -8.56 -9.59 5.61
C GLY A 346 -9.42 -9.23 6.81
N GLN A 347 -8.79 -9.03 7.95
CA GLN A 347 -9.48 -8.69 9.20
C GLN A 347 -8.64 -7.78 10.08
N TYR A 348 -9.30 -7.11 11.02
CA TYR A 348 -8.66 -6.37 12.10
C TYR A 348 -9.47 -6.51 13.38
N GLU A 349 -8.80 -6.41 14.51
CA GLU A 349 -9.43 -6.46 15.83
C GLU A 349 -8.73 -5.53 16.83
N TYR A 350 -9.47 -5.14 17.85
CA TYR A 350 -8.93 -4.40 18.97
C TYR A 350 -8.81 -5.29 20.21
N SER A 351 -7.65 -5.24 20.86
CA SER A 351 -7.35 -5.97 22.10
C SER A 351 -6.89 -5.03 23.21
N GLY A 352 -6.72 -5.56 24.41
CA GLY A 352 -6.25 -4.83 25.58
C GLY A 352 -7.30 -3.94 26.26
N LYS A 353 -6.94 -2.73 26.67
CA LYS A 353 -7.83 -1.84 27.41
C LYS A 353 -8.98 -1.33 26.55
N LYS A 354 -10.20 -1.28 27.13
CA LYS A 354 -11.39 -0.79 26.41
C LYS A 354 -11.42 0.74 26.21
N GLN A 355 -10.71 1.49 27.04
CA GLN A 355 -10.68 2.96 27.00
C GLN A 355 -9.26 3.48 26.92
N GLY A 356 -9.08 4.67 26.36
CA GLY A 356 -7.77 5.28 26.15
C GLY A 356 -7.08 4.77 24.89
N LEU A 357 -5.84 5.20 24.68
CA LEU A 357 -4.97 4.77 23.60
C LEU A 357 -3.88 3.82 24.12
N ASN A 358 -3.34 4.09 25.32
CA ASN A 358 -2.27 3.31 25.93
C ASN A 358 -2.78 1.94 26.43
N GLY A 359 -2.07 0.87 26.09
CA GLY A 359 -2.43 -0.49 26.43
C GLY A 359 -3.66 -1.00 25.67
N ARG A 360 -4.02 -0.35 24.58
CA ARG A 360 -5.00 -0.80 23.60
C ARG A 360 -4.31 -1.02 22.27
N TYR A 361 -4.50 -2.18 21.69
CA TYR A 361 -3.79 -2.64 20.50
C TYR A 361 -4.76 -2.81 19.34
N LEU A 362 -4.25 -2.55 18.14
CA LEU A 362 -4.86 -2.90 16.86
C LEU A 362 -4.06 -4.05 16.27
N SER A 363 -4.69 -5.18 16.07
CA SER A 363 -4.15 -6.31 15.33
C SER A 363 -4.77 -6.33 13.93
N VAL A 364 -3.93 -6.43 12.91
CA VAL A 364 -4.33 -6.40 11.50
C VAL A 364 -3.77 -7.63 10.81
N VAL A 365 -4.61 -8.42 10.16
CA VAL A 365 -4.21 -9.59 9.37
C VAL A 365 -4.15 -9.19 7.90
N LYS A 366 -2.97 -9.29 7.29
CA LYS A 366 -2.79 -9.03 5.86
C LYS A 366 -3.42 -10.13 5.02
N ASN A 367 -3.94 -9.76 3.85
CA ASN A 367 -4.41 -10.77 2.89
C ASN A 367 -3.20 -11.55 2.35
N PRO A 368 -3.22 -12.90 2.37
CA PRO A 368 -2.10 -13.76 1.92
C PRO A 368 -1.61 -13.45 0.50
N VAL A 369 -2.45 -12.92 -0.38
CA VAL A 369 -2.07 -12.52 -1.74
C VAL A 369 -0.96 -11.47 -1.74
N PHE A 370 -0.95 -10.55 -0.75
CA PHE A 370 0.07 -9.52 -0.64
C PHE A 370 1.33 -9.97 0.09
N LEU A 371 1.27 -11.10 0.83
CA LEU A 371 2.44 -11.69 1.48
C LEU A 371 3.33 -12.47 0.52
N ASN A 372 2.71 -13.06 -0.51
CA ASN A 372 3.38 -13.89 -1.53
C ASN A 372 3.65 -13.12 -2.82
N ALA A 373 3.52 -11.79 -2.80
CA ALA A 373 3.92 -10.98 -3.93
C ALA A 373 5.43 -11.21 -4.18
N PRO A 374 5.84 -11.57 -5.40
CA PRO A 374 7.25 -11.75 -5.67
C PRO A 374 7.95 -10.42 -5.40
N VAL A 375 8.81 -10.40 -4.39
CA VAL A 375 9.82 -9.36 -4.27
C VAL A 375 10.51 -9.37 -5.63
N ARG A 376 10.48 -8.24 -6.36
CA ARG A 376 11.28 -8.14 -7.58
C ARG A 376 12.72 -8.35 -7.16
N GLU A 377 13.22 -9.57 -7.34
CA GLU A 377 14.65 -9.76 -7.44
C GLU A 377 15.11 -8.78 -8.50
N ARG A 378 15.95 -7.84 -8.12
CA ARG A 378 16.66 -7.01 -9.10
C ARG A 378 17.27 -8.01 -10.08
N GLU A 379 16.89 -7.97 -11.35
CA GLU A 379 17.66 -8.67 -12.37
C GLU A 379 19.07 -8.09 -12.28
N LEU A 380 19.94 -8.77 -11.54
CA LEU A 380 21.34 -8.44 -11.46
C LEU A 380 21.87 -8.43 -12.89
N THR A 381 22.52 -7.36 -13.29
CA THR A 381 23.18 -7.34 -14.58
C THR A 381 24.21 -8.46 -14.62
N PRO A 382 24.56 -9.04 -15.80
CA PRO A 382 25.59 -10.09 -15.89
C PRO A 382 26.92 -9.73 -15.21
N GLU A 383 27.24 -8.44 -15.10
CA GLU A 383 28.43 -7.93 -14.41
C GLU A 383 28.30 -8.00 -12.87
N GLN A 384 27.10 -7.77 -12.33
CA GLN A 384 26.81 -7.91 -10.90
C GLN A 384 26.77 -9.37 -10.44
N LEU A 385 26.27 -10.27 -11.30
CA LEU A 385 26.34 -11.73 -11.09
C LEU A 385 27.79 -12.25 -11.06
N HIS A 386 28.69 -11.64 -11.84
CA HIS A 386 30.11 -12.01 -11.81
C HIS A 386 30.83 -11.58 -10.54
N MET A 387 30.46 -10.45 -9.95
CA MET A 387 31.08 -9.98 -8.70
C MET A 387 30.65 -10.81 -7.47
N GLU A 388 29.40 -11.29 -7.42
CA GLU A 388 28.92 -12.17 -6.33
C GLU A 388 29.48 -13.60 -6.39
N LEU A 389 30.03 -14.00 -7.54
CA LEU A 389 30.65 -15.34 -7.70
C LEU A 389 32.17 -15.35 -7.42
N GLU A 390 32.78 -14.17 -7.19
CA GLU A 390 34.22 -14.02 -6.89
C GLU A 390 34.51 -13.71 -5.41
N GLU A 391 33.49 -13.53 -4.54
CA GLU A 391 33.58 -13.47 -3.08
C GLU A 391 33.26 -14.85 -2.46
#